data_9cc4385db5b780456bf4a78514061f3f
#
_entry.id   9cc4385db5b780456bf4a78514061f3f
#
_cell.length_a   1.000
_cell.length_b   1.000
_cell.length_c   1.000
_cell.angle_alpha   90.00
_cell.angle_beta   90.00
_cell.angle_gamma   90.00
#
_symmetry.space_group_name_H-M   'P 1'
#
loop_
_entity.id
_entity.type
_entity.pdbx_description
1 polymer ?
#
loop_
_entity_poly.entity_id
_entity_poly.type
_entity_poly.pdbx_seq_one_letter_code
_entity_poly.pdbx_strand_id
1 'polypeptide(L)'
;DINPQAPVHILVVPKAHICCTAMIDGSNSEYVAKCFEAIAKIAKAEGLDNGYRVVNNCGEDGGQTVMHLHFHILGGKKLSEKMD
;
A
#
# COMPACT_ATOMS: atom_id res chain seq x y z
N ASP A 1 11.39 0.86 -5.68
CA ASP A 1 12.00 1.27 -4.41
C ASP A 1 13.42 0.75 -4.32
N ILE A 2 14.34 1.66 -4.04
CA ILE A 2 15.77 1.31 -4.01
C ILE A 2 16.20 0.61 -2.73
N ASN A 3 15.35 0.68 -1.67
CA ASN A 3 15.65 0.02 -0.39
C ASN A 3 14.44 -0.78 0.07
N PRO A 4 14.13 -1.89 -0.61
CA PRO A 4 12.99 -2.70 -0.21
C PRO A 4 13.21 -3.29 1.17
N GLN A 5 12.21 -3.17 2.03
CA GLN A 5 12.27 -3.69 3.40
C GLN A 5 11.89 -5.17 3.47
N ALA A 6 11.51 -5.75 2.36
CA ALA A 6 11.06 -7.13 2.26
C ALA A 6 11.39 -7.68 0.88
N PRO A 7 11.52 -9.02 0.74
CA PRO A 7 11.74 -9.66 -0.56
C PRO A 7 10.65 -9.35 -1.57
N VAL A 8 9.41 -9.19 -1.12
CA VAL A 8 8.29 -8.76 -1.96
C VAL A 8 7.92 -7.34 -1.56
N HIS A 9 7.99 -6.42 -2.52
CA HIS A 9 7.60 -5.03 -2.31
C HIS A 9 6.89 -4.56 -3.58
N ILE A 10 5.58 -4.39 -3.49
CA ILE A 10 4.73 -4.05 -4.63
C ILE A 10 3.94 -2.80 -4.30
N LEU A 11 3.80 -1.91 -5.28
CA LEU A 11 2.98 -0.71 -5.15
C LEU A 11 1.64 -0.94 -5.84
N VAL A 12 0.56 -0.57 -5.15
CA VAL A 12 -0.79 -0.57 -5.71
C VAL A 12 -1.28 0.87 -5.75
N VAL A 13 -1.69 1.32 -6.93
CA VAL A 13 -2.01 2.72 -7.18
C VAL A 13 -3.35 2.79 -7.89
N PRO A 14 -4.30 3.61 -7.42
CA PRO A 14 -5.54 3.82 -8.16
C PRO A 14 -5.27 4.65 -9.41
N LYS A 15 -6.04 4.42 -10.47
CA LYS A 15 -5.93 5.24 -11.69
C LYS A 15 -6.47 6.65 -11.48
N ALA A 16 -7.44 6.81 -10.59
CA ALA A 16 -7.98 8.12 -10.24
C ALA A 16 -6.91 8.93 -9.51
N HIS A 17 -6.81 10.20 -9.80
CA HIS A 17 -5.84 11.08 -9.12
C HIS A 17 -6.36 11.47 -7.75
N ILE A 18 -5.78 10.85 -6.72
CA ILE A 18 -6.06 11.15 -5.31
C ILE A 18 -4.71 11.41 -4.66
N CYS A 19 -4.57 12.53 -3.98
CA CYS A 19 -3.29 12.91 -3.38
C CYS A 19 -2.88 11.96 -2.26
N CYS A 20 -3.77 11.71 -1.30
CA CYS A 20 -3.44 10.97 -0.10
C CYS A 20 -4.71 10.53 0.62
N THR A 21 -4.56 9.74 1.68
CA THR A 21 -5.71 9.24 2.44
C THR A 21 -6.57 10.35 3.04
N ALA A 22 -5.98 11.49 3.36
CA ALA A 22 -6.73 12.62 3.92
C ALA A 22 -7.76 13.19 2.95
N MET A 23 -7.64 12.90 1.65
CA MET A 23 -8.55 13.37 0.62
C MET A 23 -9.64 12.36 0.25
N ILE A 24 -9.72 11.24 0.96
CA ILE A 24 -10.71 10.20 0.69
C ILE A 24 -12.03 10.56 1.37
N ASP A 25 -13.13 10.47 0.61
CA ASP A 25 -14.48 10.67 1.11
C ASP A 25 -15.46 9.78 0.33
N GLY A 26 -16.75 9.99 0.53
CA GLY A 26 -17.77 9.17 -0.15
C GLY A 26 -17.77 9.26 -1.67
N SER A 27 -17.18 10.30 -2.24
CA SER A 27 -17.13 10.46 -3.70
C SER A 27 -16.02 9.64 -4.36
N ASN A 28 -15.01 9.20 -3.61
CA ASN A 28 -13.86 8.49 -4.18
C ASN A 28 -13.46 7.21 -3.44
N SER A 29 -14.13 6.88 -2.35
CA SER A 29 -13.76 5.71 -1.54
C SER A 29 -13.83 4.39 -2.31
N GLU A 30 -14.62 4.30 -3.38
CA GLU A 30 -14.69 3.07 -4.18
C GLU A 30 -13.35 2.73 -4.84
N TYR A 31 -12.53 3.73 -5.15
CA TYR A 31 -11.20 3.48 -5.71
C TYR A 31 -10.29 2.82 -4.68
N VAL A 32 -10.45 3.18 -3.41
CA VAL A 32 -9.71 2.56 -2.31
C VAL A 32 -10.15 1.11 -2.12
N ALA A 33 -11.45 0.87 -2.18
CA ALA A 33 -11.99 -0.49 -2.09
C ALA A 33 -11.39 -1.38 -3.18
N LYS A 34 -11.31 -0.88 -4.41
CA LYS A 34 -10.70 -1.61 -5.52
C LYS A 34 -9.21 -1.85 -5.31
N CYS A 35 -8.51 -0.91 -4.71
CA CYS A 35 -7.10 -1.12 -4.35
C CYS A 35 -6.94 -2.29 -3.38
N PHE A 36 -7.78 -2.37 -2.36
CA PHE A 36 -7.71 -3.47 -1.39
C PHE A 36 -8.11 -4.81 -2.00
N GLU A 37 -9.06 -4.83 -2.92
CA GLU A 37 -9.38 -6.05 -3.67
C GLU A 37 -8.19 -6.51 -4.51
N ALA A 38 -7.50 -5.57 -5.15
CA ALA A 38 -6.30 -5.86 -5.92
C ALA A 38 -5.18 -6.37 -5.03
N ILE A 39 -4.99 -5.75 -3.86
CA ILE A 39 -3.98 -6.16 -2.88
C ILE A 39 -4.19 -7.62 -2.49
N ALA A 40 -5.42 -8.01 -2.18
CA ALA A 40 -5.71 -9.39 -1.80
C ALA A 40 -5.38 -10.37 -2.93
N LYS A 41 -5.72 -10.02 -4.18
CA LYS A 41 -5.42 -10.87 -5.33
C LYS A 41 -3.92 -10.97 -5.59
N ILE A 42 -3.21 -9.85 -5.50
CA ILE A 42 -1.76 -9.81 -5.72
C ILE A 42 -1.04 -10.62 -4.66
N ALA A 43 -1.42 -10.45 -3.40
CA ALA A 43 -0.81 -11.20 -2.29
C ALA A 43 -0.96 -12.70 -2.49
N LYS A 44 -2.14 -13.14 -2.93
CA LYS A 44 -2.38 -14.56 -3.21
C LYS A 44 -1.51 -15.04 -4.37
N ALA A 45 -1.43 -14.26 -5.45
CA ALA A 45 -0.62 -14.61 -6.61
C ALA A 45 0.87 -14.68 -6.27
N GLU A 46 1.33 -13.84 -5.33
CA GLU A 46 2.73 -13.82 -4.89
C GLU A 46 3.03 -14.85 -3.80
N GLY A 47 2.05 -15.64 -3.40
CA GLY A 47 2.25 -16.67 -2.41
C GLY A 47 2.42 -16.17 -0.99
N LEU A 48 1.84 -15.03 -0.65
CA LEU A 48 1.98 -14.41 0.67
C LEU A 48 0.95 -14.97 1.66
N ASP A 49 0.82 -16.31 1.70
CA ASP A 49 -0.23 -16.97 2.49
C ASP A 49 -0.04 -16.83 4.00
N ASN A 50 1.19 -16.63 4.45
CA ASN A 50 1.48 -16.44 5.88
C ASN A 50 1.27 -15.00 6.34
N GLY A 51 0.92 -14.12 5.44
CA GLY A 51 0.63 -12.74 5.77
C GLY A 51 1.56 -11.75 5.08
N TYR A 52 1.18 -10.51 5.17
CA TYR A 52 1.91 -9.42 4.55
C TYR A 52 1.52 -8.11 5.25
N ARG A 53 2.25 -7.07 4.94
CA ARG A 53 1.99 -5.73 5.51
C ARG A 53 1.56 -4.79 4.39
N VAL A 54 0.53 -4.01 4.67
CA VAL A 54 0.08 -2.94 3.78
C VAL A 54 0.42 -1.61 4.44
N VAL A 55 1.11 -0.75 3.71
CA VAL A 55 1.52 0.56 4.23
C VAL A 55 1.02 1.65 3.32
N ASN A 56 0.45 2.68 3.89
CA ASN A 56 0.11 3.92 3.21
C ASN A 56 0.69 5.07 4.00
N ASN A 57 1.40 5.96 3.33
CA ASN A 57 1.97 7.16 3.94
C ASN A 57 1.15 8.37 3.50
N CYS A 58 0.76 9.19 4.44
CA CYS A 58 -0.05 10.38 4.17
C CYS A 58 0.65 11.62 4.71
N GLY A 59 0.93 12.57 3.82
CA GLY A 59 1.48 13.85 4.20
C GLY A 59 2.95 13.79 4.62
N GLU A 60 3.48 14.94 4.98
CA GLU A 60 4.89 15.08 5.33
C GLU A 60 5.25 14.26 6.57
N ASP A 61 4.45 14.38 7.63
CA ASP A 61 4.73 13.64 8.87
C ASP A 61 4.59 12.14 8.71
N GLY A 62 3.81 11.69 7.73
CA GLY A 62 3.67 10.27 7.40
C GLY A 62 4.75 9.76 6.46
N GLY A 63 5.65 10.64 6.01
CA GLY A 63 6.72 10.25 5.11
C GLY A 63 6.31 10.09 3.66
N GLN A 64 5.22 10.71 3.25
CA GLN A 64 4.78 10.65 1.86
C GLN A 64 5.68 11.51 0.98
N THR A 65 6.31 10.90 -0.02
CA THR A 65 7.21 11.60 -0.94
C THR A 65 6.61 11.78 -2.32
N VAL A 66 5.66 10.94 -2.71
CA VAL A 66 4.95 11.04 -3.99
C VAL A 66 3.51 11.42 -3.72
N MET A 67 3.05 12.53 -4.27
CA MET A 67 1.71 13.08 -4.01
C MET A 67 0.64 12.43 -4.89
N HIS A 68 0.61 11.11 -4.89
CA HIS A 68 -0.43 10.29 -5.50
C HIS A 68 -0.63 9.11 -4.57
N LEU A 69 -1.87 8.89 -4.15
CA LEU A 69 -2.23 7.80 -3.22
C LEU A 69 -1.65 6.48 -3.72
N HIS A 70 -0.95 5.78 -2.84
CA HIS A 70 -0.42 4.46 -3.16
C HIS A 70 -0.28 3.63 -1.90
N PHE A 71 -0.34 2.32 -2.08
CA PHE A 71 -0.20 1.34 -1.00
C PHE A 71 0.99 0.45 -1.30
N HIS A 72 1.81 0.22 -0.28
CA HIS A 72 2.91 -0.74 -0.38
C HIS A 72 2.44 -2.08 0.15
N ILE A 73 2.74 -3.15 -0.58
CA ILE A 73 2.58 -4.52 -0.08
C ILE A 73 3.98 -5.02 0.25
N LEU A 74 4.22 -5.37 1.49
CA LEU A 74 5.51 -5.88 1.95
C LEU A 74 5.32 -7.30 2.46
N GLY A 75 6.14 -8.23 1.97
CA GLY A 75 6.00 -9.63 2.37
C GLY A 75 7.21 -10.46 2.00
N GLY A 76 7.05 -11.78 2.12
CA GLY A 76 8.10 -12.73 1.78
C GLY A 76 9.01 -13.10 2.94
N LYS A 77 8.84 -12.46 4.09
CA LYS A 77 9.53 -12.81 5.34
C LYS A 77 8.70 -12.27 6.50
N LYS A 78 9.03 -12.72 7.71
CA LYS A 78 8.41 -12.16 8.91
C LYS A 78 8.96 -10.76 9.14
N LEU A 79 8.10 -9.76 9.12
CA LEU A 79 8.48 -8.38 9.36
C LEU A 79 8.46 -8.08 10.85
N SER A 80 9.26 -7.10 11.28
CA SER A 80 9.30 -6.73 12.69
C SER A 80 8.01 -6.00 13.08
N GLU A 81 7.79 -5.85 14.38
CA GLU A 81 6.64 -5.10 14.89
C GLU A 81 6.83 -3.58 14.79
N LYS A 82 8.01 -3.13 14.45
CA LYS A 82 8.29 -1.70 14.27
C LYS A 82 7.48 -1.14 13.11
N MET A 83 6.96 0.03 13.31
CA MET A 83 6.13 0.70 12.29
C MET A 83 6.86 1.86 11.59
N ASP A 84 8.06 2.21 12.03
CA ASP A 84 8.83 3.28 11.42
C ASP A 84 10.29 2.87 11.10
#